data_6d1f5b92da1232f15d32499d3b518318
#
_entry.id   6d1f5b92da1232f15d32499d3b518318
#
_cell.length_a   1.000
_cell.length_b   1.000
_cell.length_c   1.000
_cell.angle_alpha   90.00
_cell.angle_beta   90.00
_cell.angle_gamma   90.00
#
_symmetry.space_group_name_H-M   'P 1'
#
loop_
_entity.id
_entity.type
_entity.pdbx_description
1 polymer ?
#
loop_
_entity_poly.entity_id
_entity_poly.type
_entity_poly.pdbx_seq_one_letter_code
_entity_poly.pdbx_strand_id
1 'polypeptide(L)'
;FPGTLTGKQDAADSIVSHLRPLDLMVLGSTSYQLGRVVPGRFTHSVIYLGTEAQLRAAGLWHIPELVPYHDDIRAGKTILESSSPDVHLSTPLKVFERDRVLAMRPHLTQSQRRLAIRRGMESMGKPFNFSMGIDPTNESFACSSLIDYAMPSLGLEQRPVYGMQVIM
;
A
#
# COMPACT_ATOMS: atom_id res chain seq x y z
N PHE A 1 18.16 3.51 13.16
CA PHE A 1 18.66 4.67 12.40
C PHE A 1 17.58 5.09 11.40
N PRO A 2 17.32 6.39 11.22
CA PRO A 2 16.38 6.87 10.21
C PRO A 2 16.89 6.48 8.81
N GLY A 3 15.96 6.17 7.89
CA GLY A 3 16.29 5.85 6.51
C GLY A 3 16.88 7.06 5.75
N THR A 4 17.51 6.81 4.63
CA THR A 4 18.18 7.84 3.81
C THR A 4 17.21 8.94 3.32
N LEU A 5 15.93 8.60 3.17
CA LEU A 5 14.88 9.53 2.71
C LEU A 5 14.11 10.19 3.85
N THR A 6 14.44 9.88 5.11
CA THR A 6 13.74 10.44 6.28
C THR A 6 13.82 11.96 6.30
N GLY A 7 12.66 12.62 6.43
CA GLY A 7 12.53 14.07 6.50
C GLY A 7 12.80 14.82 5.20
N LYS A 8 13.04 14.13 4.08
CA LYS A 8 13.30 14.75 2.77
C LYS A 8 11.99 15.02 2.02
N GLN A 9 11.35 16.15 2.33
CA GLN A 9 10.09 16.56 1.69
C GLN A 9 10.23 16.66 0.17
N ASP A 10 11.30 17.28 -0.33
CA ASP A 10 11.53 17.44 -1.78
C ASP A 10 11.62 16.10 -2.51
N ALA A 11 12.24 15.08 -1.88
CA ALA A 11 12.32 13.75 -2.44
C ALA A 11 10.93 13.07 -2.45
N ALA A 12 10.16 13.21 -1.38
CA ALA A 12 8.79 12.70 -1.31
C ALA A 12 7.91 13.36 -2.38
N ASP A 13 7.97 14.67 -2.54
CA ASP A 13 7.21 15.43 -3.54
C ASP A 13 7.62 15.02 -4.96
N SER A 14 8.91 14.83 -5.20
CA SER A 14 9.42 14.36 -6.49
C SER A 14 8.88 12.96 -6.83
N ILE A 15 8.88 12.03 -5.88
CA ILE A 15 8.30 10.70 -6.08
C ILE A 15 6.81 10.81 -6.39
N VAL A 16 6.05 11.51 -5.55
CA VAL A 16 4.60 11.67 -5.69
C VAL A 16 4.20 12.30 -7.03
N SER A 17 5.00 13.25 -7.54
CA SER A 17 4.71 13.91 -8.82
C SER A 17 4.67 12.95 -10.03
N HIS A 18 5.29 11.78 -9.91
CA HIS A 18 5.31 10.74 -10.95
C HIS A 18 4.27 9.64 -10.72
N LEU A 19 3.64 9.61 -9.54
CA LEU A 19 2.66 8.58 -9.20
C LEU A 19 1.28 8.88 -9.79
N ARG A 20 0.55 7.80 -10.06
CA ARG A 20 -0.86 7.82 -10.46
C ARG A 20 -1.70 6.95 -9.53
N PRO A 21 -3.01 7.19 -9.42
CA PRO A 21 -3.88 6.35 -8.60
C PRO A 21 -3.69 4.87 -8.89
N LEU A 22 -3.52 4.10 -7.81
CA LEU A 22 -3.30 2.65 -7.79
C LEU A 22 -1.92 2.19 -8.27
N ASP A 23 -0.94 3.10 -8.37
CA ASP A 23 0.45 2.67 -8.43
C ASP A 23 0.83 1.93 -7.13
N LEU A 24 1.59 0.87 -7.28
CA LEU A 24 2.14 0.10 -6.16
C LEU A 24 3.54 0.60 -5.84
N MET A 25 3.87 0.64 -4.56
CA MET A 25 5.23 0.93 -4.15
C MET A 25 5.75 -0.16 -3.23
N VAL A 26 7.00 -0.55 -3.44
CA VAL A 26 7.74 -1.41 -2.53
C VAL A 26 8.87 -0.60 -1.90
N LEU A 27 9.01 -0.77 -0.60
CA LEU A 27 9.84 0.05 0.27
C LEU A 27 10.88 -0.82 0.95
N GLY A 28 12.10 -0.34 1.02
CA GLY A 28 13.20 -1.04 1.67
C GLY A 28 13.95 -0.17 2.65
N SER A 29 14.33 -0.76 3.78
CA SER A 29 15.22 -0.14 4.75
C SER A 29 16.31 -1.10 5.16
N THR A 30 17.57 -0.65 5.11
CA THR A 30 18.72 -1.42 5.55
C THR A 30 18.83 -1.46 7.07
N SER A 31 18.14 -0.57 7.76
CA SER A 31 18.24 -0.37 9.21
C SER A 31 17.14 -1.08 10.02
N TYR A 32 16.13 -1.65 9.39
CA TYR A 32 15.04 -2.33 10.09
C TYR A 32 15.47 -3.74 10.50
N GLN A 33 15.24 -4.12 11.76
CA GLN A 33 15.60 -5.45 12.28
C GLN A 33 14.94 -6.60 11.50
N LEU A 34 13.76 -6.37 10.92
CA LEU A 34 13.08 -7.31 10.01
C LEU A 34 13.84 -7.55 8.70
N GLY A 35 14.60 -6.57 8.21
CA GLY A 35 15.44 -6.72 7.01
C GLY A 35 16.60 -7.71 7.17
N ARG A 36 16.89 -8.14 8.41
CA ARG A 36 17.86 -9.20 8.70
C ARG A 36 17.25 -10.59 8.68
N VAL A 37 15.95 -10.70 8.85
CA VAL A 37 15.23 -11.98 8.97
C VAL A 37 14.47 -12.32 7.68
N VAL A 38 14.01 -11.31 6.96
CA VAL A 38 13.33 -11.48 5.67
C VAL A 38 14.35 -11.32 4.54
N PRO A 39 14.61 -12.37 3.72
CA PRO A 39 15.48 -12.23 2.57
C PRO A 39 14.88 -11.25 1.56
N GLY A 40 15.56 -10.14 1.31
CA GLY A 40 15.13 -9.17 0.30
C GLY A 40 15.54 -7.74 0.61
N ARG A 41 15.56 -6.90 -0.43
CA ARG A 41 15.87 -5.47 -0.33
C ARG A 41 14.65 -4.61 -0.03
N PHE A 42 13.45 -5.19 -0.14
CA PHE A 42 12.16 -4.55 0.07
C PHE A 42 11.36 -5.35 1.10
N THR A 43 10.90 -4.67 2.13
CA THR A 43 10.25 -5.28 3.30
C THR A 43 8.84 -4.77 3.54
N HIS A 44 8.37 -3.83 2.75
CA HIS A 44 7.04 -3.25 2.86
C HIS A 44 6.48 -2.89 1.49
N SER A 45 5.17 -3.03 1.32
CA SER A 45 4.46 -2.68 0.10
C SER A 45 3.20 -1.89 0.41
N VAL A 46 2.90 -0.91 -0.45
CA VAL A 46 1.79 0.02 -0.25
C VAL A 46 1.11 0.37 -1.58
N ILE A 47 -0.11 0.90 -1.50
CA ILE A 47 -0.89 1.36 -2.64
C ILE A 47 -0.99 2.89 -2.59
N TYR A 48 -0.60 3.57 -3.66
CA TYR A 48 -0.85 4.99 -3.82
C TYR A 48 -2.29 5.21 -4.29
N LEU A 49 -3.14 5.79 -3.45
CA LEU A 49 -4.53 6.09 -3.84
C LEU A 49 -4.60 7.28 -4.79
N GLY A 50 -3.79 8.29 -4.57
CA GLY A 50 -3.83 9.53 -5.31
C GLY A 50 -4.45 10.70 -4.53
N THR A 51 -4.28 11.91 -5.07
CA THR A 51 -4.92 13.12 -4.59
C THR A 51 -6.38 13.17 -5.05
N GLU A 52 -7.19 14.07 -4.46
CA GLU A 52 -8.57 14.32 -4.93
C GLU A 52 -8.63 14.61 -6.43
N ALA A 53 -7.74 15.48 -6.92
CA ALA A 53 -7.70 15.83 -8.34
C ALA A 53 -7.41 14.61 -9.24
N GLN A 54 -6.46 13.77 -8.85
CA GLN A 54 -6.12 12.56 -9.58
C GLN A 54 -7.26 11.53 -9.55
N LEU A 55 -7.89 11.34 -8.40
CA LEU A 55 -9.01 10.40 -8.24
C LEU A 55 -10.24 10.85 -9.02
N ARG A 56 -10.53 12.17 -9.06
CA ARG A 56 -11.58 12.72 -9.91
C ARG A 56 -11.29 12.50 -11.39
N ALA A 57 -10.09 12.81 -11.84
CA ALA A 57 -9.67 12.60 -13.22
C ALA A 57 -9.73 11.11 -13.65
N ALA A 58 -9.47 10.20 -12.71
CA ALA A 58 -9.56 8.76 -12.94
C ALA A 58 -11.00 8.18 -12.81
N GLY A 59 -12.00 8.99 -12.44
CA GLY A 59 -13.39 8.54 -12.23
C GLY A 59 -13.58 7.66 -10.99
N LEU A 60 -12.73 7.83 -9.96
CA LEU A 60 -12.71 7.00 -8.76
C LEU A 60 -13.19 7.74 -7.50
N TRP A 61 -13.25 9.08 -7.53
CA TRP A 61 -13.53 9.90 -6.35
C TRP A 61 -14.89 9.61 -5.69
N HIS A 62 -15.91 9.32 -6.49
CA HIS A 62 -17.28 9.14 -6.00
C HIS A 62 -17.64 7.68 -5.66
N ILE A 63 -16.65 6.80 -5.54
CA ILE A 63 -16.88 5.43 -5.07
C ILE A 63 -17.37 5.49 -3.61
N PRO A 64 -18.53 4.87 -3.27
CA PRO A 64 -19.16 5.05 -1.96
C PRO A 64 -18.24 4.71 -0.79
N GLU A 65 -17.43 3.67 -0.90
CA GLU A 65 -16.51 3.21 0.14
C GLU A 65 -15.35 4.20 0.37
N LEU A 66 -15.05 5.07 -0.61
CA LEU A 66 -14.01 6.10 -0.49
C LEU A 66 -14.52 7.37 0.19
N VAL A 67 -15.82 7.65 0.11
CA VAL A 67 -16.41 8.91 0.61
C VAL A 67 -16.07 9.21 2.08
N PRO A 68 -16.10 8.24 3.01
CA PRO A 68 -15.74 8.49 4.42
C PRO A 68 -14.30 9.00 4.62
N TYR A 69 -13.42 8.79 3.65
CA TYR A 69 -11.99 9.10 3.74
C TYR A 69 -11.57 10.32 2.92
N HIS A 70 -12.53 11.05 2.34
CA HIS A 70 -12.25 12.24 1.52
C HIS A 70 -11.43 13.30 2.27
N ASP A 71 -11.75 13.55 3.55
CA ASP A 71 -11.02 14.56 4.34
C ASP A 71 -9.60 14.11 4.67
N ASP A 72 -9.39 12.83 4.92
CA ASP A 72 -8.05 12.26 5.10
C ASP A 72 -7.19 12.43 3.83
N ILE A 73 -7.77 12.16 2.65
CA ILE A 73 -7.07 12.33 1.37
C ILE A 73 -6.74 13.81 1.13
N ARG A 74 -7.67 14.73 1.40
CA ARG A 74 -7.43 16.19 1.32
C ARG A 74 -6.36 16.65 2.30
N ALA A 75 -6.24 16.00 3.45
CA ALA A 75 -5.17 16.24 4.42
C ALA A 75 -3.81 15.63 4.01
N GLY A 76 -3.71 15.02 2.83
CA GLY A 76 -2.47 14.47 2.28
C GLY A 76 -2.21 13.00 2.60
N LYS A 77 -3.15 12.29 3.23
CA LYS A 77 -3.05 10.85 3.47
C LYS A 77 -3.47 10.08 2.21
N THR A 78 -2.58 10.01 1.25
CA THR A 78 -2.82 9.47 -0.09
C THR A 78 -2.30 8.07 -0.31
N ILE A 79 -1.77 7.42 0.72
CA ILE A 79 -1.22 6.07 0.65
C ILE A 79 -2.02 5.15 1.56
N LEU A 80 -2.50 4.05 0.98
CA LEU A 80 -3.12 2.94 1.71
C LEU A 80 -2.06 1.90 2.05
N GLU A 81 -1.95 1.56 3.31
CA GLU A 81 -1.01 0.55 3.80
C GLU A 81 -1.60 -0.33 4.88
N SER A 82 -1.10 -1.55 4.96
CA SER A 82 -1.26 -2.41 6.12
C SER A 82 0.06 -2.48 6.87
N SER A 83 0.09 -1.87 8.03
CA SER A 83 1.20 -1.92 8.97
C SER A 83 0.64 -1.88 10.40
N SER A 84 1.45 -2.26 11.41
CA SER A 84 0.96 -2.25 12.79
C SER A 84 0.46 -0.86 13.22
N PRO A 85 -0.73 -0.74 13.79
CA PRO A 85 -1.60 -1.82 14.28
C PRO A 85 -2.60 -2.37 13.25
N ASP A 86 -2.87 -1.66 12.14
CA ASP A 86 -4.01 -1.94 11.25
C ASP A 86 -3.79 -1.47 9.80
N VAL A 87 -4.81 -1.62 8.99
CA VAL A 87 -4.91 -1.01 7.65
C VAL A 87 -5.35 0.44 7.79
N HIS A 88 -4.57 1.36 7.28
CA HIS A 88 -4.82 2.81 7.40
C HIS A 88 -4.30 3.63 6.21
N LEU A 89 -4.65 4.92 6.21
CA LEU A 89 -4.10 5.89 5.28
C LEU A 89 -2.92 6.63 5.91
N SER A 90 -1.87 6.82 5.13
CA SER A 90 -0.65 7.54 5.54
C SER A 90 -0.26 8.62 4.55
N THR A 91 0.52 9.59 5.02
CA THR A 91 1.13 10.60 4.17
C THR A 91 2.37 10.06 3.47
N PRO A 92 2.68 10.51 2.24
CA PRO A 92 3.90 10.11 1.54
C PRO A 92 5.18 10.32 2.35
N LEU A 93 5.30 11.46 3.02
CA LEU A 93 6.49 11.77 3.81
C LEU A 93 6.75 10.70 4.88
N LYS A 94 5.71 10.27 5.62
CA LYS A 94 5.82 9.22 6.64
C LYS A 94 6.19 7.86 6.04
N VAL A 95 5.57 7.50 4.93
CA VAL A 95 5.80 6.20 4.28
C VAL A 95 7.19 6.12 3.67
N PHE A 96 7.70 7.24 3.12
CA PHE A 96 9.02 7.31 2.50
C PHE A 96 10.18 7.52 3.49
N GLU A 97 9.95 7.42 4.79
CA GLU A 97 11.02 7.34 5.79
C GLU A 97 11.80 6.02 5.68
N ARG A 98 12.32 5.74 4.49
CA ARG A 98 13.01 4.50 4.09
C ARG A 98 14.28 4.82 3.32
N ASP A 99 15.04 3.80 2.95
CA ASP A 99 16.25 3.96 2.15
C ASP A 99 15.97 3.86 0.65
N ARG A 100 14.93 3.11 0.29
CA ARG A 100 14.59 2.79 -1.10
C ARG A 100 13.09 2.78 -1.31
N VAL A 101 12.69 3.30 -2.45
CA VAL A 101 11.31 3.25 -2.95
C VAL A 101 11.37 2.83 -4.42
N LEU A 102 10.61 1.81 -4.77
CA LEU A 102 10.37 1.41 -6.16
C LEU A 102 8.87 1.49 -6.43
N ALA A 103 8.49 2.25 -7.45
CA ALA A 103 7.11 2.35 -7.89
C ALA A 103 6.85 1.48 -9.13
N MET A 104 5.70 0.84 -9.15
CA MET A 104 5.24 -0.02 -10.24
C MET A 104 3.82 0.40 -10.63
N ARG A 105 3.54 0.44 -11.92
CA ARG A 105 2.20 0.79 -12.43
C ARG A 105 1.52 -0.44 -13.02
N PRO A 106 0.54 -1.02 -12.33
CA PRO A 106 -0.20 -2.15 -12.85
C PRO A 106 -1.14 -1.72 -13.98
N HIS A 107 -1.29 -2.58 -14.97
CA HIS A 107 -2.28 -2.40 -16.02
C HIS A 107 -3.64 -2.89 -15.54
N LEU A 108 -4.49 -1.96 -15.09
CA LEU A 108 -5.82 -2.24 -14.58
C LEU A 108 -6.90 -1.66 -15.48
N THR A 109 -7.94 -2.44 -15.75
CA THR A 109 -9.17 -1.93 -16.37
C THR A 109 -9.90 -1.00 -15.40
N GLN A 110 -10.87 -0.21 -15.88
CA GLN A 110 -11.64 0.67 -15.01
C GLN A 110 -12.41 -0.10 -13.93
N SER A 111 -12.97 -1.26 -14.25
CA SER A 111 -13.66 -2.10 -13.26
C SER A 111 -12.69 -2.66 -12.20
N GLN A 112 -11.48 -3.04 -12.59
CA GLN A 112 -10.44 -3.48 -11.64
C GLN A 112 -9.96 -2.34 -10.75
N ARG A 113 -9.85 -1.10 -11.28
CA ARG A 113 -9.53 0.09 -10.48
C ARG A 113 -10.61 0.39 -9.44
N ARG A 114 -11.88 0.32 -9.84
CA ARG A 114 -13.01 0.50 -8.91
C ARG A 114 -13.03 -0.57 -7.83
N LEU A 115 -12.76 -1.82 -8.20
CA LEU A 115 -12.67 -2.93 -7.26
C LEU A 115 -11.52 -2.71 -6.24
N ALA A 116 -10.36 -2.25 -6.72
CA ALA A 116 -9.20 -1.99 -5.86
C ALA A 116 -9.50 -0.90 -4.81
N ILE A 117 -10.12 0.20 -5.21
CA ILE A 117 -10.55 1.25 -4.26
C ILE A 117 -11.56 0.69 -3.26
N ARG A 118 -12.61 0.01 -3.73
CA ARG A 118 -13.64 -0.53 -2.86
C ARG A 118 -13.04 -1.47 -1.82
N ARG A 119 -12.31 -2.50 -2.25
CA ARG A 119 -11.72 -3.49 -1.34
C ARG A 119 -10.66 -2.87 -0.42
N GLY A 120 -9.87 -1.93 -0.91
CA GLY A 120 -8.93 -1.20 -0.08
C GLY A 120 -9.62 -0.45 1.05
N MET A 121 -10.71 0.27 0.75
CA MET A 121 -11.46 1.03 1.76
C MET A 121 -12.26 0.12 2.71
N GLU A 122 -12.82 -0.99 2.24
CA GLU A 122 -13.46 -2.01 3.08
C GLU A 122 -12.48 -2.67 4.07
N SER A 123 -11.19 -2.63 3.77
CA SER A 123 -10.14 -3.18 4.64
C SER A 123 -9.69 -2.23 5.75
N MET A 124 -10.08 -0.95 5.69
CA MET A 124 -9.66 0.06 6.68
C MET A 124 -9.99 -0.35 8.11
N GLY A 125 -9.02 -0.19 9.00
CA GLY A 125 -9.13 -0.55 10.41
C GLY A 125 -9.00 -2.03 10.72
N LYS A 126 -8.88 -2.91 9.73
CA LYS A 126 -8.62 -4.34 9.97
C LYS A 126 -7.21 -4.55 10.50
N PRO A 127 -7.02 -5.48 11.47
CA PRO A 127 -5.72 -5.70 12.12
C PRO A 127 -4.60 -6.05 11.16
N PHE A 128 -3.38 -5.62 11.51
CA PHE A 128 -2.18 -6.08 10.83
C PHE A 128 -1.91 -7.57 11.13
N ASN A 129 -1.69 -8.35 10.08
CA ASN A 129 -1.38 -9.76 10.22
C ASN A 129 0.12 -10.00 10.43
N PHE A 130 0.52 -10.17 11.68
CA PHE A 130 1.92 -10.42 12.05
C PHE A 130 2.46 -11.77 11.58
N SER A 131 1.59 -12.74 11.24
CA SER A 131 2.04 -14.02 10.69
C SER A 131 2.59 -13.86 9.27
N MET A 132 2.33 -12.74 8.61
CA MET A 132 2.68 -12.45 7.21
C MET A 132 2.00 -13.40 6.21
N GLY A 133 1.16 -14.33 6.68
CA GLY A 133 0.35 -15.21 5.85
C GLY A 133 -0.90 -14.55 5.30
N ILE A 134 -1.55 -15.24 4.36
CA ILE A 134 -2.86 -14.85 3.86
C ILE A 134 -3.90 -15.33 4.87
N ASP A 135 -4.72 -14.41 5.37
CA ASP A 135 -5.90 -14.74 6.14
C ASP A 135 -7.06 -15.04 5.18
N PRO A 136 -7.55 -16.29 5.10
CA PRO A 136 -8.59 -16.66 4.16
C PRO A 136 -9.94 -16.00 4.48
N THR A 137 -10.12 -15.45 5.68
CA THR A 137 -11.33 -14.73 6.09
C THR A 137 -11.28 -13.25 5.69
N ASN A 138 -10.11 -12.73 5.30
CA ASN A 138 -9.86 -11.31 5.04
C ASN A 138 -10.20 -10.39 6.22
N GLU A 139 -10.03 -10.87 7.45
CA GLU A 139 -10.22 -10.08 8.67
C GLU A 139 -8.91 -9.45 9.18
N SER A 140 -7.78 -9.87 8.62
CA SER A 140 -6.47 -9.28 8.90
C SER A 140 -5.59 -9.27 7.65
N PHE A 141 -4.67 -8.30 7.54
CA PHE A 141 -3.82 -8.16 6.36
C PHE A 141 -2.35 -7.93 6.72
N ALA A 142 -1.46 -8.66 6.05
CA ALA A 142 -0.08 -8.22 5.83
C ALA A 142 -0.04 -7.22 4.67
N CYS A 143 1.05 -6.49 4.49
CA CYS A 143 1.16 -5.48 3.44
C CYS A 143 0.94 -6.06 2.03
N SER A 144 1.50 -7.23 1.73
CA SER A 144 1.35 -7.89 0.42
C SER A 144 -0.03 -8.53 0.24
N SER A 145 -0.61 -9.13 1.30
CA SER A 145 -1.95 -9.73 1.21
C SER A 145 -3.06 -8.69 1.02
N LEU A 146 -2.87 -7.46 1.50
CA LEU A 146 -3.77 -6.36 1.20
C LEU A 146 -3.78 -6.02 -0.31
N ILE A 147 -2.61 -6.01 -0.94
CA ILE A 147 -2.49 -5.78 -2.38
C ILE A 147 -3.17 -6.90 -3.18
N ASP A 148 -2.92 -8.15 -2.83
CA ASP A 148 -3.55 -9.31 -3.48
C ASP A 148 -5.08 -9.26 -3.36
N TYR A 149 -5.59 -8.93 -2.18
CA TYR A 149 -7.04 -8.76 -1.95
C TYR A 149 -7.64 -7.60 -2.75
N ALA A 150 -6.98 -6.45 -2.77
CA ALA A 150 -7.46 -5.27 -3.48
C ALA A 150 -7.36 -5.43 -5.01
N MET A 151 -6.32 -6.08 -5.48
CA MET A 151 -5.98 -6.20 -6.91
C MET A 151 -5.75 -7.67 -7.32
N PRO A 152 -6.76 -8.54 -7.22
CA PRO A 152 -6.60 -9.98 -7.48
C PRO A 152 -6.21 -10.29 -8.94
N SER A 153 -6.47 -9.36 -9.86
CA SER A 153 -6.07 -9.49 -11.27
C SER A 153 -4.56 -9.43 -11.50
N LEU A 154 -3.77 -9.04 -10.50
CA LEU A 154 -2.30 -9.09 -10.60
C LEU A 154 -1.76 -10.51 -10.56
N GLY A 155 -2.53 -11.46 -10.00
CA GLY A 155 -2.13 -12.87 -9.92
C GLY A 155 -0.81 -13.04 -9.18
N LEU A 156 -0.66 -12.38 -8.01
CA LEU A 156 0.57 -12.43 -7.25
C LEU A 156 0.90 -13.87 -6.84
N GLU A 157 2.17 -14.22 -6.93
CA GLU A 157 2.61 -15.58 -6.62
C GLU A 157 2.45 -15.86 -5.12
N GLN A 158 1.78 -16.95 -4.81
CA GLN A 158 1.59 -17.42 -3.44
C GLN A 158 2.45 -18.68 -3.22
N ARG A 159 3.17 -18.73 -2.11
CA ARG A 159 3.98 -19.88 -1.75
C ARG A 159 3.71 -20.32 -0.31
N PRO A 160 3.73 -21.64 -0.05
CA PRO A 160 3.65 -22.15 1.30
C PRO A 160 4.98 -21.91 2.04
N VAL A 161 4.91 -21.22 3.17
CA VAL A 161 6.05 -21.00 4.06
C VAL A 161 5.60 -21.35 5.47
N TYR A 162 6.23 -22.35 6.10
CA TYR A 162 5.87 -22.84 7.45
C TYR A 162 4.37 -23.15 7.62
N GLY A 163 3.73 -23.72 6.59
CA GLY A 163 2.29 -24.07 6.62
C GLY A 163 1.32 -22.92 6.36
N MET A 164 1.80 -21.74 6.09
CA MET A 164 0.99 -20.57 5.71
C MET A 164 1.21 -20.21 4.24
N GLN A 165 0.17 -19.73 3.56
CA GLN A 165 0.32 -19.12 2.23
C GLN A 165 0.81 -17.68 2.41
N VAL A 166 1.91 -17.34 1.74
CA VAL A 166 2.46 -15.97 1.73
C VAL A 166 2.57 -15.46 0.30
N ILE A 167 2.44 -14.15 0.12
CA ILE A 167 2.67 -13.47 -1.17
C ILE A 167 4.18 -13.22 -1.30
N MET A 168 4.75 -13.60 -2.45
CA MET A 168 6.17 -13.44 -2.75
C MET A 168 6.40 -12.22 -3.67
#